data_b02341740e360f575a20caec791c2882
#
_entry.id   b02341740e360f575a20caec791c2882
#
_cell.length_a   1.000
_cell.length_b   1.000
_cell.length_c   1.000
_cell.angle_alpha   90.00
_cell.angle_beta   90.00
_cell.angle_gamma   90.00
#
_symmetry.space_group_name_H-M   'P 1'
#
loop_
_entity.id
_entity.type
_entity.pdbx_description
1 polymer ?
#
loop_
_entity_poly.entity_id
_entity_poly.type
_entity_poly.pdbx_seq_one_letter_code
_entity_poly.pdbx_strand_id
1 'polypeptide(L)'
;MKRVFCLILALATLGGASAQIAIEKPYAVGADISWLQWQEETGVKFSDGGVEGDALDILRDNGFNYIRLRLFVNPKSELGYSQRDGYCDLEHTLAMAKRIKEAGMMFLLDFHYSDNWADPQKQIMPQAWQTYSYDEVRDAVYEHTKEVLLALEAQGTMPEMVQVGNEVSNGMLWPYGSVRHSFEGLCGLLKEGVRAVHEYAPDAEVMLHVALGGQAEESVRFFDAMDEYGVEYDIIGQSYYPEWHGTLEELEANTNALVLKYNKPLIVVEYRDHYLDIERIVSSLPNDLGRGTFIWEATSPHWGKLFDEHGAATPALDDYNR
;
A
#
# COMPACT_ATOMS: atom_id res chain seq x y z
N MET A 1 -76.13 -1.06 29.15
CA MET A 1 -75.45 -0.52 27.97
C MET A 1 -74.00 -0.28 28.36
N LYS A 2 -73.11 -1.22 28.04
CA LYS A 2 -71.65 -1.07 28.30
C LYS A 2 -70.99 -0.75 26.98
N ARG A 3 -70.37 0.41 26.90
CA ARG A 3 -69.55 0.82 25.73
C ARG A 3 -68.18 0.22 25.86
N VAL A 4 -67.79 -0.60 24.87
CA VAL A 4 -66.41 -1.12 24.71
C VAL A 4 -65.64 -0.10 23.90
N PHE A 5 -64.57 0.43 24.49
CA PHE A 5 -63.58 1.25 23.77
C PHE A 5 -62.50 0.31 23.20
N CYS A 6 -62.42 0.22 21.88
CA CYS A 6 -61.27 -0.39 21.20
C CYS A 6 -60.12 0.61 21.14
N LEU A 7 -59.04 0.30 21.81
CA LEU A 7 -57.76 1.01 21.70
C LEU A 7 -57.01 0.40 20.51
N ILE A 8 -56.82 1.18 19.45
CA ILE A 8 -55.96 0.80 18.33
C ILE A 8 -54.55 1.27 18.72
N LEU A 9 -53.65 0.28 18.95
CA LEU A 9 -52.21 0.51 19.16
C LEU A 9 -51.54 0.64 17.78
N ALA A 10 -51.13 1.84 17.40
CA ALA A 10 -50.29 2.05 16.23
C ALA A 10 -48.84 1.69 16.60
N LEU A 11 -48.33 0.60 16.06
CA LEU A 11 -46.90 0.29 16.09
C LEU A 11 -46.19 1.23 15.12
N ALA A 12 -45.47 2.23 15.66
CA ALA A 12 -44.50 2.99 14.89
C ALA A 12 -43.20 2.15 14.78
N THR A 13 -42.90 1.66 13.59
CA THR A 13 -41.60 1.05 13.28
C THR A 13 -40.58 2.18 13.15
N LEU A 14 -39.79 2.39 14.19
CA LEU A 14 -38.57 3.18 14.13
C LEU A 14 -37.57 2.40 13.27
N GLY A 15 -37.43 2.79 12.01
CA GLY A 15 -36.31 2.44 11.16
C GLY A 15 -35.04 3.06 11.74
N GLY A 16 -34.29 2.32 12.54
CA GLY A 16 -32.99 2.69 12.99
C GLY A 16 -32.05 2.62 11.80
N ALA A 17 -31.70 3.77 11.20
CA ALA A 17 -30.49 3.85 10.42
C ALA A 17 -29.33 3.58 11.41
N SER A 18 -28.71 2.43 11.33
CA SER A 18 -27.45 2.15 11.97
C SER A 18 -26.45 3.13 11.36
N ALA A 19 -26.13 4.21 12.07
CA ALA A 19 -24.98 5.00 11.74
C ALA A 19 -23.76 4.08 11.92
N GLN A 20 -23.18 3.63 10.82
CA GLN A 20 -21.87 3.00 10.82
C GLN A 20 -20.93 4.02 11.41
N ILE A 21 -20.45 3.78 12.63
CA ILE A 21 -19.37 4.57 13.22
C ILE A 21 -18.18 4.29 12.33
N ALA A 22 -17.81 5.26 11.49
CA ALA A 22 -16.57 5.19 10.75
C ALA A 22 -15.45 5.06 11.80
N ILE A 23 -14.80 3.92 11.85
CA ILE A 23 -13.61 3.74 12.68
C ILE A 23 -12.55 4.62 12.04
N GLU A 24 -12.20 5.72 12.72
CA GLU A 24 -11.14 6.60 12.28
C GLU A 24 -9.85 5.77 12.25
N LYS A 25 -9.32 5.54 11.04
CA LYS A 25 -8.08 4.77 10.87
C LYS A 25 -6.92 5.62 11.42
N PRO A 26 -6.01 5.04 12.20
CA PRO A 26 -4.92 5.80 12.81
C PRO A 26 -3.95 6.31 11.73
N TYR A 27 -3.19 7.35 12.09
CA TYR A 27 -2.05 7.80 11.31
C TYR A 27 -1.05 6.64 11.15
N ALA A 28 -0.65 6.33 9.92
CA ALA A 28 0.22 5.21 9.64
C ALA A 28 1.70 5.59 9.89
N VAL A 29 2.34 4.92 10.83
CA VAL A 29 3.78 4.86 10.96
C VAL A 29 4.18 3.50 10.44
N GLY A 30 4.59 3.45 9.16
CA GLY A 30 4.71 2.21 8.41
C GLY A 30 6.14 1.84 8.05
N ALA A 31 6.36 0.54 7.87
CA ALA A 31 7.60 -0.03 7.39
C ALA A 31 7.35 -1.04 6.27
N ASP A 32 8.02 -0.90 5.11
CA ASP A 32 8.19 -2.02 4.18
C ASP A 32 9.30 -2.92 4.73
N ILE A 33 9.01 -4.21 4.85
CA ILE A 33 9.96 -5.22 5.34
C ILE A 33 9.94 -6.47 4.47
N SER A 34 9.67 -6.31 3.20
CA SER A 34 9.50 -7.45 2.27
C SER A 34 10.75 -8.34 2.15
N TRP A 35 11.92 -7.87 2.60
CA TRP A 35 13.14 -8.67 2.68
C TRP A 35 13.29 -9.47 3.99
N LEU A 36 12.45 -9.26 4.97
CA LEU A 36 12.63 -9.84 6.32
C LEU A 36 12.80 -11.36 6.30
N GLN A 37 11.93 -12.09 5.58
CA GLN A 37 12.01 -13.55 5.53
C GLN A 37 13.35 -14.05 4.97
N TRP A 38 13.83 -13.42 3.89
CA TRP A 38 15.16 -13.76 3.33
C TRP A 38 16.28 -13.46 4.34
N GLN A 39 16.22 -12.34 5.06
CA GLN A 39 17.22 -11.98 6.06
C GLN A 39 17.25 -13.00 7.20
N GLU A 40 16.10 -13.37 7.74
CA GLU A 40 15.98 -14.36 8.83
C GLU A 40 16.49 -15.75 8.36
N GLU A 41 16.11 -16.19 7.18
CA GLU A 41 16.56 -17.48 6.63
C GLU A 41 18.06 -17.51 6.31
N THR A 42 18.66 -16.37 6.01
CA THR A 42 20.12 -16.24 5.85
C THR A 42 20.87 -16.04 7.18
N GLY A 43 20.14 -16.02 8.29
CA GLY A 43 20.70 -16.08 9.63
C GLY A 43 20.84 -14.72 10.33
N VAL A 44 20.26 -13.65 9.77
CA VAL A 44 20.20 -12.35 10.48
C VAL A 44 19.35 -12.49 11.73
N LYS A 45 19.85 -11.98 12.86
CA LYS A 45 19.18 -11.94 14.15
C LYS A 45 18.91 -10.51 14.54
N PHE A 46 17.65 -10.15 14.71
CA PHE A 46 17.27 -8.79 15.07
C PHE A 46 17.37 -8.56 16.58
N SER A 47 17.79 -7.37 16.98
CA SER A 47 17.91 -6.99 18.39
C SER A 47 17.72 -5.50 18.58
N ASP A 48 17.21 -5.13 19.77
CA ASP A 48 17.15 -3.74 20.23
C ASP A 48 17.77 -3.64 21.63
N GLY A 49 18.61 -2.63 21.87
CA GLY A 49 19.33 -2.47 23.11
C GLY A 49 20.19 -3.69 23.51
N GLY A 50 20.56 -4.53 22.53
CA GLY A 50 21.32 -5.78 22.74
C GLY A 50 20.44 -6.98 23.16
N VAL A 51 19.12 -6.85 23.11
CA VAL A 51 18.16 -7.93 23.37
C VAL A 51 17.63 -8.47 22.03
N GLU A 52 17.86 -9.77 21.73
CA GLU A 52 17.36 -10.43 20.52
C GLU A 52 15.83 -10.56 20.61
N GLY A 53 15.13 -10.24 19.49
CA GLY A 53 13.68 -10.31 19.36
C GLY A 53 13.20 -10.47 17.92
N ASP A 54 11.90 -10.66 17.74
CA ASP A 54 11.26 -10.61 16.42
C ASP A 54 11.30 -9.17 15.89
N ALA A 55 11.68 -9.00 14.62
CA ALA A 55 11.76 -7.67 13.98
C ALA A 55 10.42 -6.92 14.00
N LEU A 56 9.28 -7.63 13.85
CA LEU A 56 7.94 -7.04 13.94
C LEU A 56 7.65 -6.50 15.35
N ASP A 57 8.01 -7.26 16.40
CA ASP A 57 7.84 -6.81 17.78
C ASP A 57 8.72 -5.59 18.07
N ILE A 58 10.00 -5.61 17.62
CA ILE A 58 10.91 -4.48 17.78
C ILE A 58 10.35 -3.23 17.10
N LEU A 59 9.88 -3.34 15.85
CA LEU A 59 9.27 -2.20 15.13
C LEU A 59 8.03 -1.69 15.86
N ARG A 60 7.10 -2.58 16.25
CA ARG A 60 5.89 -2.19 17.00
C ARG A 60 6.23 -1.47 18.29
N ASP A 61 7.16 -2.01 19.07
CA ASP A 61 7.55 -1.45 20.38
C ASP A 61 8.25 -0.09 20.24
N ASN A 62 8.75 0.22 19.02
CA ASN A 62 9.31 1.51 18.63
C ASN A 62 8.32 2.40 17.82
N GLY A 63 7.01 2.15 17.90
CA GLY A 63 5.97 3.06 17.41
C GLY A 63 5.41 2.75 16.03
N PHE A 64 5.90 1.74 15.33
CA PHE A 64 5.33 1.31 14.06
C PHE A 64 4.00 0.60 14.30
N ASN A 65 3.00 0.93 13.46
CA ASN A 65 1.66 0.34 13.52
C ASN A 65 1.19 -0.28 12.21
N TYR A 66 1.94 -0.08 11.11
CA TYR A 66 1.66 -0.64 9.79
C TYR A 66 2.89 -1.33 9.21
N ILE A 67 2.64 -2.44 8.52
CA ILE A 67 3.64 -3.12 7.69
C ILE A 67 3.17 -3.13 6.24
N ARG A 68 4.06 -2.78 5.32
CA ARG A 68 3.86 -2.91 3.87
C ARG A 68 4.64 -4.11 3.35
N LEU A 69 4.00 -4.91 2.50
CA LEU A 69 4.62 -6.01 1.78
C LEU A 69 4.29 -5.90 0.30
N ARG A 70 5.33 -5.98 -0.54
CA ARG A 70 5.17 -6.14 -1.97
C ARG A 70 4.86 -7.58 -2.33
N LEU A 71 4.08 -7.76 -3.39
CA LEU A 71 3.72 -9.05 -3.95
C LEU A 71 4.01 -9.08 -5.45
N PHE A 72 4.77 -10.10 -5.89
CA PHE A 72 5.00 -10.43 -7.29
C PHE A 72 4.05 -11.54 -7.75
N VAL A 73 3.77 -11.60 -9.07
CA VAL A 73 2.88 -12.62 -9.65
C VAL A 73 3.55 -14.01 -9.61
N ASN A 74 4.78 -14.10 -10.13
CA ASN A 74 5.58 -15.31 -10.06
C ASN A 74 7.07 -14.99 -9.95
N PRO A 75 7.58 -14.71 -8.73
CA PRO A 75 9.00 -14.39 -8.55
C PRO A 75 9.94 -15.57 -8.86
N LYS A 76 9.41 -16.79 -9.06
CA LYS A 76 10.17 -17.99 -9.47
C LYS A 76 10.34 -18.12 -10.98
N SER A 77 9.71 -17.23 -11.79
CA SER A 77 9.87 -17.27 -13.25
C SER A 77 11.34 -17.01 -13.67
N GLU A 78 11.68 -17.28 -14.94
CA GLU A 78 13.04 -17.04 -15.47
C GLU A 78 13.48 -15.57 -15.36
N LEU A 79 12.53 -14.62 -15.39
CA LEU A 79 12.77 -13.20 -15.21
C LEU A 79 12.41 -12.73 -13.79
N GLY A 80 12.10 -13.65 -12.91
CA GLY A 80 11.57 -13.39 -11.59
C GLY A 80 12.60 -12.84 -10.60
N TYR A 81 12.08 -12.20 -9.57
CA TYR A 81 12.84 -11.60 -8.47
C TYR A 81 13.61 -12.63 -7.64
N SER A 82 13.00 -13.77 -7.35
CA SER A 82 13.53 -14.81 -6.47
C SER A 82 13.34 -16.19 -7.11
N GLN A 83 14.10 -16.46 -8.16
CA GLN A 83 13.96 -17.64 -9.03
C GLN A 83 14.06 -18.97 -8.29
N ARG A 84 14.85 -19.04 -7.22
CA ARG A 84 15.05 -20.25 -6.42
C ARG A 84 14.02 -20.37 -5.30
N ASP A 85 13.91 -19.34 -4.49
CA ASP A 85 13.23 -19.41 -3.19
C ASP A 85 11.81 -18.88 -3.24
N GLY A 86 11.52 -17.87 -4.11
CA GLY A 86 10.17 -17.35 -4.35
C GLY A 86 9.72 -16.27 -3.37
N TYR A 87 10.64 -15.59 -2.69
CA TYR A 87 10.29 -14.50 -1.80
C TYR A 87 9.38 -13.47 -2.48
N CYS A 88 8.44 -12.94 -1.73
CA CYS A 88 7.39 -12.04 -2.19
C CYS A 88 6.37 -12.71 -3.16
N ASP A 89 6.23 -14.03 -3.15
CA ASP A 89 5.08 -14.73 -3.74
C ASP A 89 3.89 -14.79 -2.75
N LEU A 90 2.78 -15.36 -3.18
CA LEU A 90 1.58 -15.49 -2.34
C LEU A 90 1.84 -16.30 -1.06
N GLU A 91 2.61 -17.39 -1.12
CA GLU A 91 2.90 -18.25 0.03
C GLU A 91 3.67 -17.47 1.11
N HIS A 92 4.74 -16.78 0.72
CA HIS A 92 5.53 -15.94 1.63
C HIS A 92 4.72 -14.76 2.17
N THR A 93 3.89 -14.14 1.33
CA THR A 93 3.01 -13.04 1.74
C THR A 93 1.98 -13.50 2.77
N LEU A 94 1.36 -14.67 2.60
CA LEU A 94 0.44 -15.24 3.58
C LEU A 94 1.12 -15.52 4.92
N ALA A 95 2.34 -16.08 4.90
CA ALA A 95 3.12 -16.32 6.11
C ALA A 95 3.43 -15.01 6.86
N MET A 96 3.83 -13.96 6.15
CA MET A 96 4.10 -12.65 6.74
C MET A 96 2.85 -11.95 7.22
N ALA A 97 1.74 -11.98 6.45
CA ALA A 97 0.47 -11.38 6.85
C ALA A 97 -0.03 -11.97 8.19
N LYS A 98 0.16 -13.27 8.41
CA LYS A 98 -0.15 -13.91 9.68
C LYS A 98 0.69 -13.34 10.83
N ARG A 99 2.01 -13.23 10.65
CA ARG A 99 2.91 -12.65 11.67
C ARG A 99 2.55 -11.19 11.98
N ILE A 100 2.23 -10.39 10.95
CA ILE A 100 1.82 -8.99 11.11
C ILE A 100 0.57 -8.89 12.00
N LYS A 101 -0.45 -9.71 11.73
CA LYS A 101 -1.69 -9.72 12.52
C LYS A 101 -1.47 -10.26 13.93
N GLU A 102 -0.63 -11.28 14.11
CA GLU A 102 -0.22 -11.80 15.42
C GLU A 102 0.55 -10.76 16.24
N ALA A 103 1.37 -9.93 15.61
CA ALA A 103 2.04 -8.79 16.24
C ALA A 103 1.08 -7.62 16.58
N GLY A 104 -0.20 -7.70 16.16
CA GLY A 104 -1.20 -6.65 16.40
C GLY A 104 -1.04 -5.42 15.49
N MET A 105 -0.36 -5.56 14.35
CA MET A 105 -0.10 -4.48 13.39
C MET A 105 -1.09 -4.53 12.21
N MET A 106 -1.25 -3.40 11.54
CA MET A 106 -2.04 -3.27 10.32
C MET A 106 -1.19 -3.59 9.09
N PHE A 107 -1.86 -3.93 7.99
CA PHE A 107 -1.23 -4.44 6.78
C PHE A 107 -1.60 -3.62 5.53
N LEU A 108 -0.60 -3.17 4.77
CA LEU A 108 -0.69 -2.62 3.42
C LEU A 108 -0.11 -3.63 2.44
N LEU A 109 -0.95 -4.16 1.55
CA LEU A 109 -0.55 -5.07 0.48
C LEU A 109 -0.25 -4.29 -0.80
N ASP A 110 0.94 -4.47 -1.36
CA ASP A 110 1.41 -3.81 -2.58
C ASP A 110 1.51 -4.79 -3.76
N PHE A 111 0.59 -4.68 -4.72
CA PHE A 111 0.63 -5.46 -5.95
C PHE A 111 1.57 -4.85 -6.98
N HIS A 112 2.67 -5.50 -7.30
CA HIS A 112 3.56 -5.09 -8.39
C HIS A 112 3.03 -5.46 -9.79
N TYR A 113 2.15 -6.46 -9.91
CA TYR A 113 1.68 -7.04 -11.19
C TYR A 113 2.82 -7.36 -12.16
N SER A 114 3.91 -7.86 -11.63
CA SER A 114 5.12 -8.26 -12.33
C SER A 114 5.72 -9.47 -11.63
N ASP A 115 6.63 -10.18 -12.29
CA ASP A 115 7.43 -11.25 -11.67
C ASP A 115 8.66 -10.68 -10.93
N ASN A 116 8.95 -9.40 -11.12
CA ASN A 116 10.11 -8.70 -10.60
C ASN A 116 9.74 -7.24 -10.27
N TRP A 117 10.71 -6.44 -9.85
CA TRP A 117 10.53 -5.03 -9.58
C TRP A 117 9.75 -4.31 -10.69
N ALA A 118 8.68 -3.62 -10.28
CA ALA A 118 7.97 -2.64 -11.08
C ALA A 118 8.32 -1.25 -10.53
N ASP A 119 8.83 -0.37 -11.38
CA ASP A 119 9.22 0.99 -11.04
C ASP A 119 9.02 1.93 -12.25
N PRO A 120 9.20 3.25 -12.14
CA PRO A 120 8.95 4.17 -13.25
C PRO A 120 9.77 3.92 -14.53
N GLN A 121 10.85 3.14 -14.44
CA GLN A 121 11.70 2.83 -15.60
C GLN A 121 11.41 1.46 -16.19
N LYS A 122 10.73 0.57 -15.44
CA LYS A 122 10.39 -0.77 -15.89
C LYS A 122 9.09 -1.26 -15.25
N GLN A 123 8.14 -1.59 -16.09
CA GLN A 123 6.83 -2.14 -15.72
C GLN A 123 6.61 -3.41 -16.56
N ILE A 124 7.47 -4.41 -16.29
CA ILE A 124 7.55 -5.63 -17.11
C ILE A 124 6.36 -6.51 -16.80
N MET A 125 5.67 -6.92 -17.86
CA MET A 125 4.57 -7.89 -17.77
C MET A 125 5.06 -9.23 -17.24
N PRO A 126 4.32 -9.92 -16.36
CA PRO A 126 4.63 -11.28 -15.94
C PRO A 126 4.87 -12.20 -17.11
N GLN A 127 5.82 -13.12 -17.00
CA GLN A 127 6.17 -14.05 -18.07
C GLN A 127 4.96 -14.83 -18.59
N ALA A 128 4.07 -15.25 -17.69
CA ALA A 128 2.85 -15.98 -18.04
C ALA A 128 1.85 -15.16 -18.86
N TRP A 129 1.90 -13.81 -18.80
CA TRP A 129 0.95 -12.91 -19.48
C TRP A 129 1.50 -12.32 -20.77
N GLN A 130 2.76 -12.54 -21.13
CA GLN A 130 3.43 -11.90 -22.28
C GLN A 130 2.77 -12.16 -23.63
N THR A 131 1.99 -13.23 -23.76
CA THR A 131 1.25 -13.57 -25.00
C THR A 131 -0.21 -13.14 -24.97
N TYR A 132 -0.66 -12.54 -23.87
CA TYR A 132 -2.04 -12.12 -23.70
C TYR A 132 -2.34 -10.86 -24.51
N SER A 133 -3.57 -10.76 -25.01
CA SER A 133 -4.15 -9.52 -25.48
C SER A 133 -4.40 -8.56 -24.32
N TYR A 134 -4.68 -7.29 -24.63
CA TYR A 134 -5.01 -6.30 -23.60
C TYR A 134 -6.19 -6.73 -22.70
N ASP A 135 -7.25 -7.28 -23.30
CA ASP A 135 -8.41 -7.75 -22.53
C ASP A 135 -8.07 -8.94 -21.62
N GLU A 136 -7.26 -9.88 -22.12
CA GLU A 136 -6.78 -11.00 -21.29
C GLU A 136 -5.86 -10.53 -20.14
N VAL A 137 -5.06 -9.47 -20.34
CA VAL A 137 -4.25 -8.87 -19.26
C VAL A 137 -5.14 -8.19 -18.23
N ARG A 138 -6.21 -7.50 -18.64
CA ARG A 138 -7.20 -6.94 -17.73
C ARG A 138 -7.84 -8.02 -16.86
N ASP A 139 -8.29 -9.11 -17.48
CA ASP A 139 -8.85 -10.25 -16.76
C ASP A 139 -7.82 -10.86 -15.81
N ALA A 140 -6.56 -10.97 -16.22
CA ALA A 140 -5.48 -11.49 -15.38
C ALA A 140 -5.19 -10.60 -14.16
N VAL A 141 -5.23 -9.28 -14.30
CA VAL A 141 -5.11 -8.34 -13.16
C VAL A 141 -6.23 -8.58 -12.15
N TYR A 142 -7.48 -8.67 -12.63
CA TYR A 142 -8.62 -8.95 -11.76
C TYR A 142 -8.51 -10.30 -11.06
N GLU A 143 -8.27 -11.38 -11.81
CA GLU A 143 -8.23 -12.73 -11.25
C GLU A 143 -7.05 -12.91 -10.27
N HIS A 144 -5.88 -12.35 -10.56
CA HIS A 144 -4.74 -12.37 -9.64
C HIS A 144 -5.04 -11.63 -8.34
N THR A 145 -5.60 -10.42 -8.42
CA THR A 145 -5.99 -9.64 -7.23
C THR A 145 -7.02 -10.40 -6.39
N LYS A 146 -8.04 -10.94 -7.02
CA LYS A 146 -9.07 -11.76 -6.37
C LYS A 146 -8.48 -13.01 -5.70
N GLU A 147 -7.63 -13.77 -6.39
CA GLU A 147 -6.99 -14.97 -5.83
C GLU A 147 -6.24 -14.68 -4.55
N VAL A 148 -5.43 -13.62 -4.56
CA VAL A 148 -4.65 -13.18 -3.40
C VAL A 148 -5.56 -12.76 -2.25
N LEU A 149 -6.57 -11.94 -2.51
CA LEU A 149 -7.49 -11.47 -1.47
C LEU A 149 -8.33 -12.59 -0.87
N LEU A 150 -8.81 -13.55 -1.67
CA LEU A 150 -9.50 -14.73 -1.17
C LEU A 150 -8.61 -15.61 -0.30
N ALA A 151 -7.33 -15.74 -0.62
CA ALA A 151 -6.37 -16.49 0.20
C ALA A 151 -6.12 -15.81 1.55
N LEU A 152 -6.00 -14.48 1.57
CA LEU A 152 -5.86 -13.67 2.79
C LEU A 152 -7.15 -13.72 3.63
N GLU A 153 -8.32 -13.66 3.00
CA GLU A 153 -9.62 -13.82 3.68
C GLU A 153 -9.74 -15.19 4.35
N ALA A 154 -9.43 -16.25 3.62
CA ALA A 154 -9.48 -17.62 4.13
C ALA A 154 -8.56 -17.84 5.34
N GLN A 155 -7.46 -17.09 5.42
CA GLN A 155 -6.53 -17.10 6.55
C GLN A 155 -6.96 -16.15 7.69
N GLY A 156 -7.86 -15.20 7.44
CA GLY A 156 -8.27 -14.16 8.39
C GLY A 156 -7.25 -13.04 8.56
N THR A 157 -6.48 -12.72 7.51
CA THR A 157 -5.38 -11.74 7.52
C THR A 157 -5.55 -10.66 6.45
N MET A 158 -6.78 -10.19 6.26
CA MET A 158 -7.10 -9.15 5.28
C MET A 158 -6.29 -7.87 5.53
N PRO A 159 -5.80 -7.22 4.47
CA PRO A 159 -5.13 -5.93 4.58
C PRO A 159 -6.12 -4.80 4.89
N GLU A 160 -5.67 -3.77 5.60
CA GLU A 160 -6.41 -2.52 5.79
C GLU A 160 -6.28 -1.57 4.60
N MET A 161 -5.20 -1.71 3.81
CA MET A 161 -4.95 -0.97 2.58
C MET A 161 -4.43 -1.89 1.50
N VAL A 162 -4.82 -1.64 0.26
CA VAL A 162 -4.32 -2.35 -0.93
C VAL A 162 -3.80 -1.34 -1.94
N GLN A 163 -2.55 -1.47 -2.29
CA GLN A 163 -1.91 -0.69 -3.34
C GLN A 163 -2.06 -1.42 -4.68
N VAL A 164 -2.77 -0.81 -5.62
CA VAL A 164 -3.04 -1.36 -6.95
C VAL A 164 -1.99 -0.85 -7.92
N GLY A 165 -0.93 -1.62 -8.10
CA GLY A 165 0.25 -1.26 -8.88
C GLY A 165 1.29 -0.47 -8.07
N ASN A 166 2.57 -0.69 -8.36
CA ASN A 166 3.69 0.01 -7.74
C ASN A 166 4.29 1.05 -8.68
N GLU A 167 4.44 2.30 -8.17
CA GLU A 167 5.08 3.42 -8.87
C GLU A 167 4.61 3.60 -10.33
N VAL A 168 3.30 3.57 -10.53
CA VAL A 168 2.68 3.54 -11.87
C VAL A 168 2.67 4.88 -12.61
N SER A 169 3.54 5.83 -12.25
CA SER A 169 3.64 7.17 -12.86
C SER A 169 3.74 7.12 -14.39
N ASN A 170 4.48 6.15 -14.92
CA ASN A 170 4.68 5.91 -16.35
C ASN A 170 3.84 4.74 -16.89
N GLY A 171 2.87 4.28 -16.09
CA GLY A 171 2.00 3.17 -16.41
C GLY A 171 2.39 1.87 -15.71
N MET A 172 1.74 0.77 -16.05
CA MET A 172 2.02 -0.59 -15.59
C MET A 172 1.86 -1.60 -16.74
N LEU A 173 2.42 -2.82 -16.59
CA LEU A 173 2.20 -3.92 -17.55
C LEU A 173 2.46 -3.50 -19.02
N TRP A 174 3.64 -2.93 -19.26
CA TRP A 174 3.99 -2.49 -20.60
C TRP A 174 3.99 -3.62 -21.63
N PRO A 175 3.54 -3.34 -22.90
CA PRO A 175 3.26 -2.00 -23.46
C PRO A 175 1.84 -1.49 -23.19
N TYR A 176 0.91 -2.30 -22.70
CA TYR A 176 -0.52 -1.99 -22.69
C TYR A 176 -0.89 -0.82 -21.79
N GLY A 177 -0.36 -0.77 -20.58
CA GLY A 177 -0.63 0.33 -19.64
C GLY A 177 0.39 1.47 -19.68
N SER A 178 1.23 1.57 -20.73
CA SER A 178 2.18 2.69 -20.87
C SER A 178 1.45 4.00 -21.14
N VAL A 179 1.73 5.04 -20.34
CA VAL A 179 1.09 6.37 -20.47
C VAL A 179 1.76 7.26 -21.51
N ARG A 180 2.72 6.74 -22.27
CA ARG A 180 3.49 7.53 -23.26
C ARG A 180 2.60 8.28 -24.24
N HIS A 181 1.46 7.72 -24.61
CA HIS A 181 0.53 8.27 -25.60
C HIS A 181 -0.86 8.56 -25.03
N SER A 182 -1.32 7.79 -24.08
CA SER A 182 -2.66 7.88 -23.47
C SER A 182 -2.66 7.19 -22.11
N PHE A 183 -3.51 7.64 -21.21
CA PHE A 183 -3.79 6.97 -19.93
C PHE A 183 -4.85 5.86 -20.06
N GLU A 184 -5.53 5.73 -21.19
CA GLU A 184 -6.64 4.79 -21.37
C GLU A 184 -6.27 3.34 -21.01
N GLY A 185 -5.12 2.86 -21.51
CA GLY A 185 -4.64 1.50 -21.22
C GLY A 185 -4.35 1.28 -19.74
N LEU A 186 -3.65 2.23 -19.11
CA LEU A 186 -3.38 2.17 -17.67
C LEU A 186 -4.67 2.18 -16.86
N CYS A 187 -5.56 3.12 -17.12
CA CYS A 187 -6.82 3.26 -16.39
C CYS A 187 -7.71 2.01 -16.51
N GLY A 188 -7.71 1.37 -17.70
CA GLY A 188 -8.42 0.10 -17.88
C GLY A 188 -7.87 -1.03 -17.03
N LEU A 189 -6.54 -1.11 -16.86
CA LEU A 189 -5.89 -2.11 -16.01
C LEU A 189 -6.13 -1.82 -14.51
N LEU A 190 -5.93 -0.57 -14.09
CA LEU A 190 -6.17 -0.16 -12.70
C LEU A 190 -7.60 -0.43 -12.25
N LYS A 191 -8.59 -0.14 -13.11
CA LYS A 191 -10.00 -0.43 -12.80
C LYS A 191 -10.27 -1.90 -12.48
N GLU A 192 -9.60 -2.82 -13.14
CA GLU A 192 -9.80 -4.25 -12.85
C GLU A 192 -9.21 -4.65 -11.49
N GLY A 193 -8.03 -4.13 -11.15
CA GLY A 193 -7.47 -4.33 -9.81
C GLY A 193 -8.34 -3.72 -8.73
N VAL A 194 -8.76 -2.47 -8.91
CA VAL A 194 -9.66 -1.75 -7.99
C VAL A 194 -10.99 -2.49 -7.82
N ARG A 195 -11.60 -2.94 -8.92
CA ARG A 195 -12.84 -3.72 -8.91
C ARG A 195 -12.70 -4.98 -8.07
N ALA A 196 -11.60 -5.71 -8.23
CA ALA A 196 -11.34 -6.90 -7.43
C ALA A 196 -11.18 -6.56 -5.93
N VAL A 197 -10.51 -5.44 -5.60
CA VAL A 197 -10.41 -5.00 -4.19
C VAL A 197 -11.79 -4.69 -3.62
N HIS A 198 -12.63 -3.92 -4.31
CA HIS A 198 -13.98 -3.58 -3.84
C HIS A 198 -14.88 -4.82 -3.67
N GLU A 199 -14.71 -5.84 -4.53
CA GLU A 199 -15.52 -7.06 -4.46
C GLU A 199 -15.07 -8.03 -3.34
N TYR A 200 -13.75 -8.14 -3.09
CA TYR A 200 -13.18 -9.16 -2.19
C TYR A 200 -12.53 -8.62 -0.92
N ALA A 201 -12.31 -7.31 -0.83
CA ALA A 201 -11.79 -6.62 0.36
C ALA A 201 -12.51 -5.27 0.56
N PRO A 202 -13.85 -5.25 0.71
CA PRO A 202 -14.65 -4.02 0.72
C PRO A 202 -14.32 -3.06 1.86
N ASP A 203 -13.66 -3.53 2.92
CA ASP A 203 -13.24 -2.71 4.06
C ASP A 203 -11.81 -2.15 3.89
N ALA A 204 -11.06 -2.59 2.87
CA ALA A 204 -9.73 -2.10 2.57
C ALA A 204 -9.78 -0.80 1.76
N GLU A 205 -8.89 0.15 2.08
CA GLU A 205 -8.72 1.37 1.28
C GLU A 205 -7.82 1.09 0.07
N VAL A 206 -8.24 1.56 -1.10
CA VAL A 206 -7.46 1.46 -2.34
C VAL A 206 -6.47 2.60 -2.44
N MET A 207 -5.18 2.28 -2.57
CA MET A 207 -4.11 3.24 -2.83
C MET A 207 -3.64 3.17 -4.28
N LEU A 208 -3.48 4.33 -4.93
CA LEU A 208 -2.70 4.46 -6.15
C LEU A 208 -1.36 5.10 -5.83
N HIS A 209 -0.27 4.47 -6.26
CA HIS A 209 1.10 4.85 -5.91
C HIS A 209 1.87 5.37 -7.11
N VAL A 210 2.40 6.59 -6.99
CA VAL A 210 3.25 7.24 -7.99
C VAL A 210 4.58 7.69 -7.39
N ALA A 211 5.63 7.65 -8.19
CA ALA A 211 6.97 8.10 -7.83
C ALA A 211 7.20 9.52 -8.37
N LEU A 212 6.53 10.48 -7.77
CA LEU A 212 6.48 11.87 -8.21
C LEU A 212 6.50 12.85 -7.02
N GLY A 213 7.24 12.53 -5.94
CA GLY A 213 7.18 13.24 -4.67
C GLY A 213 7.27 14.76 -4.77
N GLY A 214 8.18 15.30 -5.58
CA GLY A 214 8.32 16.74 -5.80
C GLY A 214 7.81 17.25 -7.16
N GLN A 215 7.32 16.35 -8.05
CA GLN A 215 6.87 16.69 -9.41
C GLN A 215 5.36 17.00 -9.42
N ALA A 216 5.00 18.22 -9.05
CA ALA A 216 3.60 18.61 -8.87
C ALA A 216 2.78 18.59 -10.18
N GLU A 217 3.35 19.03 -11.31
CA GLU A 217 2.65 19.05 -12.59
C GLU A 217 2.35 17.64 -13.09
N GLU A 218 3.31 16.73 -12.99
CA GLU A 218 3.19 15.32 -13.38
C GLU A 218 2.21 14.59 -12.45
N SER A 219 2.28 14.85 -11.15
CA SER A 219 1.34 14.29 -10.17
C SER A 219 -0.10 14.70 -10.48
N VAL A 220 -0.33 16.00 -10.71
CA VAL A 220 -1.65 16.51 -11.07
C VAL A 220 -2.12 15.90 -12.40
N ARG A 221 -1.26 15.82 -13.42
CA ARG A 221 -1.62 15.19 -14.69
C ARG A 221 -2.03 13.74 -14.53
N PHE A 222 -1.34 13.00 -13.65
CA PHE A 222 -1.67 11.60 -13.37
C PHE A 222 -3.06 11.47 -12.72
N PHE A 223 -3.32 12.18 -11.62
CA PHE A 223 -4.58 12.05 -10.90
C PHE A 223 -5.76 12.70 -11.64
N ASP A 224 -5.55 13.75 -12.47
CA ASP A 224 -6.57 14.26 -13.39
C ASP A 224 -7.01 13.19 -14.40
N ALA A 225 -6.07 12.38 -14.91
CA ALA A 225 -6.41 11.28 -15.78
C ALA A 225 -7.18 10.17 -15.02
N MET A 226 -6.84 9.88 -13.77
CA MET A 226 -7.62 8.92 -12.96
C MET A 226 -9.08 9.37 -12.82
N ASP A 227 -9.31 10.64 -12.52
CA ASP A 227 -10.65 11.22 -12.42
C ASP A 227 -11.37 11.23 -13.79
N GLU A 228 -10.69 11.64 -14.86
CA GLU A 228 -11.25 11.69 -16.22
C GLU A 228 -11.73 10.29 -16.68
N TYR A 229 -10.93 9.28 -16.47
CA TYR A 229 -11.27 7.90 -16.84
C TYR A 229 -12.10 7.16 -15.78
N GLY A 230 -12.39 7.79 -14.62
CA GLY A 230 -13.19 7.22 -13.55
C GLY A 230 -12.53 5.99 -12.91
N VAL A 231 -11.25 6.09 -12.58
CA VAL A 231 -10.55 5.12 -11.71
C VAL A 231 -10.84 5.49 -10.26
N GLU A 232 -11.47 4.61 -9.53
CA GLU A 232 -11.77 4.83 -8.11
C GLU A 232 -10.53 4.52 -7.25
N TYR A 233 -10.25 5.39 -6.27
CA TYR A 233 -9.20 5.19 -5.27
C TYR A 233 -9.51 6.01 -4.02
N ASP A 234 -8.95 5.61 -2.89
CA ASP A 234 -9.18 6.26 -1.59
C ASP A 234 -7.97 7.10 -1.16
N ILE A 235 -6.75 6.63 -1.46
CA ILE A 235 -5.50 7.18 -0.95
C ILE A 235 -4.54 7.49 -2.10
N ILE A 236 -3.91 8.67 -2.01
CA ILE A 236 -2.78 9.06 -2.86
C ILE A 236 -1.49 8.56 -2.20
N GLY A 237 -0.77 7.64 -2.85
CA GLY A 237 0.57 7.19 -2.45
C GLY A 237 1.66 7.90 -3.23
N GLN A 238 2.70 8.40 -2.54
CA GLN A 238 3.86 9.05 -3.16
C GLN A 238 5.15 8.39 -2.69
N SER A 239 6.10 8.15 -3.62
CA SER A 239 7.50 7.93 -3.26
C SER A 239 8.22 9.26 -3.12
N TYR A 240 9.13 9.36 -2.16
CA TYR A 240 10.04 10.48 -2.06
C TYR A 240 11.49 10.03 -1.84
N TYR A 241 12.31 10.28 -2.84
CA TYR A 241 13.74 10.08 -2.84
C TYR A 241 14.40 11.36 -3.41
N PRO A 242 15.15 12.14 -2.62
CA PRO A 242 15.67 13.46 -3.04
C PRO A 242 16.43 13.45 -4.38
N GLU A 243 17.15 12.37 -4.66
CA GLU A 243 17.94 12.24 -5.89
C GLU A 243 17.11 12.20 -7.18
N TRP A 244 15.79 11.90 -7.06
CA TRP A 244 14.88 11.80 -8.21
C TRP A 244 13.68 12.75 -8.11
N HIS A 245 13.29 13.10 -6.88
CA HIS A 245 12.03 13.80 -6.63
C HIS A 245 12.22 15.24 -6.13
N GLY A 246 13.46 15.73 -6.10
CA GLY A 246 13.75 17.12 -5.72
C GLY A 246 13.81 17.36 -4.22
N THR A 247 13.52 18.59 -3.79
CA THR A 247 13.71 19.04 -2.42
C THR A 247 12.49 18.72 -1.53
N LEU A 248 12.67 18.84 -0.20
CA LEU A 248 11.57 18.73 0.76
C LEU A 248 10.50 19.82 0.58
N GLU A 249 10.90 21.02 0.15
CA GLU A 249 9.97 22.10 -0.16
C GLU A 249 9.11 21.77 -1.39
N GLU A 250 9.68 21.09 -2.38
CA GLU A 250 8.93 20.61 -3.54
C GLU A 250 7.97 19.48 -3.16
N LEU A 251 8.39 18.56 -2.28
CA LEU A 251 7.50 17.56 -1.70
C LEU A 251 6.32 18.20 -0.96
N GLU A 252 6.59 19.18 -0.08
CA GLU A 252 5.56 19.88 0.69
C GLU A 252 4.58 20.62 -0.24
N ALA A 253 5.08 21.29 -1.27
CA ALA A 253 4.26 21.98 -2.25
C ALA A 253 3.37 21.01 -3.05
N ASN A 254 3.94 19.90 -3.53
CA ASN A 254 3.21 18.88 -4.28
C ASN A 254 2.12 18.21 -3.43
N THR A 255 2.46 17.74 -2.24
CA THR A 255 1.50 17.04 -1.36
C THR A 255 0.36 17.95 -0.94
N ASN A 256 0.62 19.23 -0.63
CA ASN A 256 -0.42 20.24 -0.38
C ASN A 256 -1.33 20.46 -1.60
N ALA A 257 -0.76 20.59 -2.80
CA ALA A 257 -1.53 20.78 -4.03
C ALA A 257 -2.47 19.59 -4.30
N LEU A 258 -1.99 18.37 -4.10
CA LEU A 258 -2.76 17.14 -4.30
C LEU A 258 -3.94 17.04 -3.34
N VAL A 259 -3.71 17.19 -2.03
CA VAL A 259 -4.81 17.06 -1.04
C VAL A 259 -5.85 18.17 -1.18
N LEU A 260 -5.44 19.39 -1.52
CA LEU A 260 -6.38 20.49 -1.75
C LEU A 260 -7.20 20.30 -3.03
N LYS A 261 -6.61 19.70 -4.07
CA LYS A 261 -7.31 19.51 -5.36
C LYS A 261 -8.25 18.32 -5.32
N TYR A 262 -7.79 17.16 -4.84
CA TYR A 262 -8.56 15.91 -4.92
C TYR A 262 -9.35 15.60 -3.65
N ASN A 263 -9.09 16.31 -2.55
CA ASN A 263 -9.72 16.08 -1.23
C ASN A 263 -9.65 14.61 -0.82
N LYS A 264 -8.47 13.99 -1.01
CA LYS A 264 -8.18 12.60 -0.66
C LYS A 264 -7.01 12.53 0.31
N PRO A 265 -7.03 11.54 1.23
CA PRO A 265 -5.89 11.21 2.07
C PRO A 265 -4.61 10.98 1.26
N LEU A 266 -3.46 11.36 1.83
CA LEU A 266 -2.16 11.18 1.22
C LEU A 266 -1.20 10.50 2.20
N ILE A 267 -0.43 9.55 1.66
CA ILE A 267 0.64 8.83 2.35
C ILE A 267 1.93 8.96 1.53
N VAL A 268 3.05 9.30 2.17
CA VAL A 268 4.37 9.09 1.58
C VAL A 268 4.74 7.63 1.85
N VAL A 269 4.45 6.76 0.87
CA VAL A 269 4.45 5.30 1.02
C VAL A 269 5.81 4.66 0.76
N GLU A 270 6.75 5.44 0.24
CA GLU A 270 8.16 5.07 0.13
C GLU A 270 9.08 6.27 0.33
N TYR A 271 10.03 6.10 1.24
CA TYR A 271 11.17 7.00 1.43
C TYR A 271 12.31 6.24 2.14
N ARG A 272 13.50 6.82 2.18
CA ARG A 272 14.68 6.22 2.81
C ARG A 272 15.29 7.09 3.92
N ASP A 273 15.34 8.37 3.69
CA ASP A 273 15.98 9.37 4.55
C ASP A 273 14.97 10.48 4.90
N HIS A 274 15.29 11.39 5.81
CA HIS A 274 14.48 12.56 6.16
C HIS A 274 13.14 12.26 6.86
N TYR A 275 13.05 11.17 7.63
CA TYR A 275 11.79 10.78 8.29
C TYR A 275 11.10 11.93 9.01
N LEU A 276 11.82 12.66 9.90
CA LEU A 276 11.23 13.73 10.71
C LEU A 276 10.66 14.89 9.87
N ASP A 277 11.33 15.21 8.76
CA ASP A 277 10.86 16.25 7.85
C ASP A 277 9.64 15.78 7.04
N ILE A 278 9.67 14.55 6.52
CA ILE A 278 8.58 13.97 5.75
C ILE A 278 7.34 13.81 6.65
N GLU A 279 7.52 13.32 7.86
CA GLU A 279 6.43 13.17 8.83
C GLU A 279 5.82 14.52 9.21
N ARG A 280 6.65 15.55 9.44
CA ARG A 280 6.18 16.93 9.66
C ARG A 280 5.36 17.44 8.47
N ILE A 281 5.84 17.23 7.25
CA ILE A 281 5.13 17.64 6.03
C ILE A 281 3.78 16.94 5.96
N VAL A 282 3.77 15.61 6.07
CA VAL A 282 2.54 14.82 5.91
C VAL A 282 1.55 15.10 7.04
N SER A 283 2.00 15.12 8.29
CA SER A 283 1.09 15.38 9.44
C SER A 283 0.50 16.79 9.46
N SER A 284 1.13 17.75 8.75
CA SER A 284 0.65 19.13 8.64
C SER A 284 -0.26 19.39 7.43
N LEU A 285 -0.58 18.38 6.63
CA LEU A 285 -1.43 18.53 5.45
C LEU A 285 -2.84 19.03 5.82
N PRO A 286 -3.44 19.90 4.99
CA PRO A 286 -4.76 20.48 5.25
C PRO A 286 -5.86 19.43 5.44
N ASN A 287 -6.87 19.76 6.25
CA ASN A 287 -8.09 18.97 6.47
C ASN A 287 -7.81 17.57 7.07
N ASP A 288 -6.71 17.40 7.80
CA ASP A 288 -6.27 16.12 8.37
C ASP A 288 -6.13 15.02 7.31
N LEU A 289 -5.77 15.42 6.08
CA LEU A 289 -5.61 14.49 4.95
C LEU A 289 -4.21 13.83 4.90
N GLY A 290 -3.29 14.20 5.77
CA GLY A 290 -2.04 13.46 5.95
C GLY A 290 -2.30 12.18 6.74
N ARG A 291 -2.10 11.01 6.13
CA ARG A 291 -2.51 9.72 6.70
C ARG A 291 -1.34 8.83 7.09
N GLY A 292 -0.10 9.22 6.83
CA GLY A 292 1.07 8.49 7.30
C GLY A 292 2.25 8.47 6.35
N THR A 293 3.25 7.73 6.80
CA THR A 293 4.51 7.53 6.08
C THR A 293 4.97 6.09 6.19
N PHE A 294 5.67 5.56 5.17
CA PHE A 294 6.26 4.23 5.18
C PHE A 294 7.73 4.29 4.77
N ILE A 295 8.63 3.88 5.67
CA ILE A 295 10.03 3.73 5.32
C ILE A 295 10.24 2.46 4.50
N TRP A 296 10.97 2.58 3.38
CA TRP A 296 11.21 1.46 2.49
C TRP A 296 12.35 0.57 2.99
N GLU A 297 12.11 -0.74 3.01
CA GLU A 297 13.05 -1.77 3.48
C GLU A 297 13.68 -1.42 4.83
N ALA A 298 12.83 -1.22 5.83
CA ALA A 298 13.19 -0.80 7.17
C ALA A 298 14.29 -1.68 7.81
N THR A 299 14.26 -2.98 7.54
CA THR A 299 15.22 -3.96 8.07
C THR A 299 16.55 -4.01 7.30
N SER A 300 16.64 -3.31 6.16
CA SER A 300 17.86 -3.27 5.35
C SER A 300 18.89 -2.26 5.89
N PRO A 301 20.14 -2.66 6.09
CA PRO A 301 21.22 -1.75 6.50
C PRO A 301 21.59 -0.74 5.42
N HIS A 302 21.17 -0.97 4.18
CA HIS A 302 21.51 -0.11 3.03
C HIS A 302 20.39 0.85 2.63
N TRP A 303 19.12 0.49 2.93
CA TRP A 303 17.95 1.27 2.53
C TRP A 303 17.30 1.96 3.74
N GLY A 304 16.45 1.31 4.48
CA GLY A 304 15.78 1.91 5.64
C GLY A 304 16.71 2.21 6.81
N LYS A 305 17.78 1.42 6.97
CA LYS A 305 18.86 1.63 7.95
C LYS A 305 18.40 1.65 9.41
N LEU A 306 17.21 1.12 9.72
CA LEU A 306 16.75 1.01 11.11
C LEU A 306 17.48 -0.11 11.85
N PHE A 307 18.06 -1.04 11.10
CA PHE A 307 18.93 -2.09 11.62
C PHE A 307 20.25 -2.11 10.84
N ASP A 308 21.32 -2.47 11.50
CA ASP A 308 22.64 -2.62 10.92
C ASP A 308 22.81 -3.97 10.19
N GLU A 309 23.99 -4.24 9.66
CA GLU A 309 24.33 -5.47 8.92
C GLU A 309 24.26 -6.75 9.78
N HIS A 310 24.21 -6.61 11.10
CA HIS A 310 24.08 -7.71 12.06
C HIS A 310 22.65 -7.84 12.61
N GLY A 311 21.73 -6.96 12.19
CA GLY A 311 20.36 -6.92 12.67
C GLY A 311 20.18 -6.16 14.00
N ALA A 312 21.18 -5.44 14.46
CA ALA A 312 21.03 -4.60 15.66
C ALA A 312 20.36 -3.26 15.30
N ALA A 313 19.39 -2.85 16.12
CA ALA A 313 18.70 -1.57 15.96
C ALA A 313 19.71 -0.42 15.99
N THR A 314 19.56 0.52 15.05
CA THR A 314 20.38 1.72 14.96
C THR A 314 19.70 2.90 15.67
N PRO A 315 20.42 4.00 15.97
CA PRO A 315 19.79 5.20 16.53
C PRO A 315 18.69 5.82 15.66
N ALA A 316 18.62 5.50 14.35
CA ALA A 316 17.55 5.97 13.48
C ALA A 316 16.17 5.39 13.87
N LEU A 317 16.14 4.26 14.56
CA LEU A 317 14.89 3.68 15.07
C LEU A 317 14.27 4.54 16.18
N ASP A 318 15.09 5.22 16.98
CA ASP A 318 14.62 6.08 18.08
C ASP A 318 13.77 7.26 17.59
N ASP A 319 13.96 7.72 16.35
CA ASP A 319 13.17 8.81 15.74
C ASP A 319 11.67 8.47 15.63
N TYR A 320 11.32 7.18 15.60
CA TYR A 320 9.95 6.68 15.50
C TYR A 320 9.28 6.45 16.86
N ASN A 321 10.05 6.37 17.94
CA ASN A 321 9.56 6.11 19.28
C ASN A 321 8.98 7.39 19.90
N ARG A 322 7.66 7.63 19.76
CA ARG A 322 6.94 8.83 20.21
C ARG A 322 5.81 8.54 21.17
#